data_71c79241f4de874c9e7dc58f36066e21
#
_entry.id   71c79241f4de874c9e7dc58f36066e21
#
_cell.length_a   1.000
_cell.length_b   1.000
_cell.length_c   1.000
_cell.angle_alpha   90.00
_cell.angle_beta   90.00
_cell.angle_gamma   90.00
#
_symmetry.space_group_name_H-M   'P 1'
#
loop_
_entity.id
_entity.type
_entity.pdbx_description
1 polymer ?
#
loop_
_entity_poly.entity_id
_entity_poly.type
_entity_poly.pdbx_seq_one_letter_code
_entity_poly.pdbx_strand_id
1 'polypeptide(L)'
;MNTLKGPGIFLSQFIDNTAPFNTLEGLATWASSLGFKALQIPCNHKHIFDIEQAAGSQQYCDDVKGMLAEHNLQISELSTHLEGQLVAVHPAYNHPFSGFAPQSVANDPIARKEWAIGILKKAAQASARLGLDAHATFSGSLAWPYLYPWPPHNSELFDESFKELAKRWLPILNTFDEYGVDVCYEIHPS
;
A
#
# COMPACT_ATOMS: atom_id res chain seq x y z
N MET A 1 13.33 -17.02 -7.71
CA MET A 1 13.24 -15.55 -7.63
C MET A 1 14.06 -14.93 -8.74
N ASN A 2 13.43 -14.19 -9.66
CA ASN A 2 14.17 -13.34 -10.60
C ASN A 2 14.61 -12.10 -9.83
N THR A 3 15.89 -11.98 -9.53
CA THR A 3 16.44 -10.80 -8.87
C THR A 3 16.42 -9.62 -9.84
N LEU A 4 15.65 -8.59 -9.55
CA LEU A 4 15.70 -7.33 -10.28
C LEU A 4 17.10 -6.71 -10.12
N LYS A 5 17.73 -6.40 -11.25
CA LYS A 5 19.06 -5.76 -11.27
C LYS A 5 18.92 -4.34 -11.76
N GLY A 6 19.17 -3.39 -10.87
CA GLY A 6 19.14 -1.97 -11.17
C GLY A 6 18.33 -1.17 -10.15
N PRO A 7 18.32 0.16 -10.25
CA PRO A 7 17.56 1.00 -9.34
C PRO A 7 16.05 0.86 -9.58
N GLY A 8 15.29 0.78 -8.47
CA GLY A 8 13.84 0.94 -8.44
C GLY A 8 13.44 2.32 -7.92
N ILE A 9 12.19 2.72 -8.21
CA ILE A 9 11.65 3.99 -7.74
C ILE A 9 10.21 3.83 -7.28
N PHE A 10 9.87 4.44 -6.14
CA PHE A 10 8.52 4.56 -5.64
C PHE A 10 7.80 5.73 -6.31
N LEU A 11 6.66 5.47 -6.94
CA LEU A 11 5.99 6.46 -7.79
C LEU A 11 5.15 7.47 -7.04
N SER A 12 4.67 7.18 -5.83
CA SER A 12 3.65 7.98 -5.13
C SER A 12 3.98 9.47 -5.04
N GLN A 13 5.23 9.81 -4.79
CA GLN A 13 5.69 11.18 -4.62
C GLN A 13 5.79 11.99 -5.92
N PHE A 14 5.65 11.33 -7.07
CA PHE A 14 5.75 11.97 -8.39
C PHE A 14 4.40 12.07 -9.09
N ILE A 15 3.36 11.40 -8.58
CA ILE A 15 2.03 11.43 -9.17
C ILE A 15 1.44 12.83 -9.06
N ASP A 16 1.04 13.40 -10.19
CA ASP A 16 0.47 14.74 -10.32
C ASP A 16 -0.71 14.70 -11.33
N ASN A 17 -1.43 15.80 -11.46
CA ASN A 17 -2.51 15.97 -12.43
C ASN A 17 -2.03 16.39 -13.83
N THR A 18 -0.73 16.62 -14.01
CA THR A 18 -0.12 17.08 -15.26
C THR A 18 0.80 16.03 -15.87
N ALA A 19 0.83 15.97 -17.22
CA ALA A 19 1.75 15.09 -17.93
C ALA A 19 3.23 15.44 -17.64
N PRO A 20 4.12 14.45 -17.53
CA PRO A 20 3.92 13.03 -17.75
C PRO A 20 3.42 12.25 -16.51
N PHE A 21 3.18 12.93 -15.39
CA PHE A 21 2.98 12.34 -14.07
C PHE A 21 1.53 11.95 -13.77
N ASN A 22 0.62 12.14 -14.73
CA ASN A 22 -0.82 11.86 -14.60
C ASN A 22 -1.24 10.52 -15.22
N THR A 23 -0.32 9.72 -15.73
CA THR A 23 -0.57 8.37 -16.25
C THR A 23 0.57 7.42 -15.90
N LEU A 24 0.28 6.11 -15.79
CA LEU A 24 1.31 5.11 -15.53
C LEU A 24 2.33 5.06 -16.68
N GLU A 25 1.89 5.16 -17.93
CA GLU A 25 2.77 5.16 -19.11
C GLU A 25 3.69 6.38 -19.15
N GLY A 26 3.18 7.57 -18.79
CA GLY A 26 3.99 8.78 -18.66
C GLY A 26 5.07 8.65 -17.58
N LEU A 27 4.70 8.13 -16.41
CA LEU A 27 5.63 7.82 -15.32
C LEU A 27 6.66 6.76 -15.73
N ALA A 28 6.25 5.73 -16.48
CA ALA A 28 7.13 4.69 -17.00
C ALA A 28 8.15 5.27 -17.99
N THR A 29 7.70 6.08 -18.93
CA THR A 29 8.58 6.78 -19.89
C THR A 29 9.62 7.64 -19.17
N TRP A 30 9.17 8.43 -18.20
CA TRP A 30 10.02 9.29 -17.39
C TRP A 30 11.05 8.48 -16.58
N ALA A 31 10.61 7.47 -15.82
CA ALA A 31 11.48 6.64 -15.01
C ALA A 31 12.53 5.87 -15.84
N SER A 32 12.10 5.32 -17.00
CA SER A 32 13.00 4.66 -17.94
C SER A 32 14.06 5.59 -18.48
N SER A 33 13.71 6.85 -18.81
CA SER A 33 14.66 7.85 -19.30
C SER A 33 15.76 8.20 -18.28
N LEU A 34 15.48 8.04 -16.97
CA LEU A 34 16.44 8.22 -15.88
C LEU A 34 17.25 6.95 -15.55
N GLY A 35 16.99 5.84 -16.25
CA GLY A 35 17.72 4.59 -16.08
C GLY A 35 17.18 3.66 -14.99
N PHE A 36 16.01 3.94 -14.40
CA PHE A 36 15.34 3.01 -13.50
C PHE A 36 14.99 1.70 -14.19
N LYS A 37 14.90 0.62 -13.42
CA LYS A 37 14.59 -0.74 -13.88
C LYS A 37 13.34 -1.33 -13.24
N ALA A 38 12.89 -0.76 -12.13
CA ALA A 38 11.72 -1.22 -11.42
C ALA A 38 10.89 -0.06 -10.87
N LEU A 39 9.58 -0.29 -10.75
CA LEU A 39 8.62 0.63 -10.19
C LEU A 39 7.91 -0.01 -8.99
N GLN A 40 7.87 0.70 -7.85
CA GLN A 40 6.91 0.43 -6.81
C GLN A 40 5.66 1.26 -7.12
N ILE A 41 4.51 0.60 -7.29
CA ILE A 41 3.27 1.23 -7.75
C ILE A 41 2.28 1.37 -6.57
N PRO A 42 1.88 2.61 -6.20
CA PRO A 42 0.88 2.82 -5.16
C PRO A 42 -0.53 2.50 -5.64
N CYS A 43 -1.33 1.85 -4.78
CA CYS A 43 -2.71 1.42 -5.11
C CYS A 43 -3.78 2.49 -4.87
N ASN A 44 -3.44 3.59 -4.21
CA ASN A 44 -4.39 4.65 -3.84
C ASN A 44 -4.71 5.66 -4.97
N HIS A 45 -4.12 5.51 -6.14
CA HIS A 45 -4.33 6.36 -7.31
C HIS A 45 -4.96 5.56 -8.46
N LYS A 46 -6.30 5.45 -8.45
CA LYS A 46 -7.06 4.65 -9.43
C LYS A 46 -6.75 4.98 -10.89
N HIS A 47 -6.43 6.23 -11.22
CA HIS A 47 -6.10 6.67 -12.58
C HIS A 47 -4.69 6.26 -13.03
N ILE A 48 -3.81 5.88 -12.07
CA ILE A 48 -2.49 5.34 -12.35
C ILE A 48 -2.55 3.81 -12.38
N PHE A 49 -3.19 3.20 -11.37
CA PHE A 49 -3.34 1.75 -11.25
C PHE A 49 -4.68 1.42 -10.61
N ASP A 50 -5.56 0.75 -11.35
CA ASP A 50 -6.87 0.36 -10.85
C ASP A 50 -6.79 -0.99 -10.12
N ILE A 51 -6.68 -0.92 -8.79
CA ILE A 51 -6.59 -2.11 -7.93
C ILE A 51 -7.81 -3.03 -8.05
N GLU A 52 -9.00 -2.47 -8.33
CA GLU A 52 -10.22 -3.26 -8.51
C GLU A 52 -10.14 -4.12 -9.78
N GLN A 53 -9.66 -3.52 -10.87
CA GLN A 53 -9.44 -4.25 -12.11
C GLN A 53 -8.32 -5.27 -11.97
N ALA A 54 -7.21 -4.89 -11.33
CA ALA A 54 -6.07 -5.77 -11.13
C ALA A 54 -6.42 -7.00 -10.28
N ALA A 55 -7.23 -6.84 -9.24
CA ALA A 55 -7.71 -7.95 -8.43
C ALA A 55 -8.66 -8.87 -9.18
N GLY A 56 -9.44 -8.35 -10.15
CA GLY A 56 -10.47 -9.11 -10.87
C GLY A 56 -10.03 -9.67 -12.23
N SER A 57 -8.98 -9.14 -12.86
CA SER A 57 -8.64 -9.41 -14.25
C SER A 57 -7.15 -9.72 -14.45
N GLN A 58 -6.85 -10.94 -14.90
CA GLN A 58 -5.50 -11.30 -15.33
C GLN A 58 -5.08 -10.49 -16.56
N GLN A 59 -6.00 -10.26 -17.51
CA GLN A 59 -5.71 -9.49 -18.71
C GLN A 59 -5.24 -8.08 -18.40
N TYR A 60 -5.90 -7.38 -17.45
CA TYR A 60 -5.46 -6.06 -17.00
C TYR A 60 -4.02 -6.08 -16.44
N CYS A 61 -3.70 -7.09 -15.62
CA CYS A 61 -2.35 -7.26 -15.09
C CYS A 61 -1.32 -7.53 -16.19
N ASP A 62 -1.67 -8.32 -17.18
CA ASP A 62 -0.79 -8.64 -18.31
C ASP A 62 -0.60 -7.42 -19.22
N ASP A 63 -1.63 -6.62 -19.46
CA ASP A 63 -1.54 -5.36 -20.20
C ASP A 63 -0.61 -4.35 -19.50
N VAL A 64 -0.74 -4.21 -18.18
CA VAL A 64 0.15 -3.34 -17.37
C VAL A 64 1.60 -3.83 -17.47
N LYS A 65 1.86 -5.12 -17.30
CA LYS A 65 3.21 -5.69 -17.45
C LYS A 65 3.77 -5.49 -18.86
N GLY A 66 2.93 -5.68 -19.88
CA GLY A 66 3.29 -5.50 -21.28
C GLY A 66 3.74 -4.06 -21.57
N MET A 67 2.93 -3.08 -21.15
CA MET A 67 3.24 -1.66 -21.29
C MET A 67 4.56 -1.31 -20.60
N LEU A 68 4.79 -1.77 -19.37
CA LEU A 68 6.03 -1.50 -18.64
C LEU A 68 7.25 -2.16 -19.31
N ALA A 69 7.08 -3.35 -19.87
CA ALA A 69 8.15 -4.06 -20.60
C ALA A 69 8.60 -3.31 -21.87
N GLU A 70 7.69 -2.59 -22.55
CA GLU A 70 8.03 -1.72 -23.69
C GLU A 70 9.00 -0.59 -23.27
N HIS A 71 8.95 -0.18 -22.01
CA HIS A 71 9.87 0.79 -21.42
C HIS A 71 11.09 0.17 -20.70
N ASN A 72 11.31 -1.17 -20.84
CA ASN A 72 12.34 -1.93 -20.13
C ASN A 72 12.24 -1.80 -18.59
N LEU A 73 11.01 -1.73 -18.07
CA LEU A 73 10.68 -1.64 -16.65
C LEU A 73 9.95 -2.89 -16.18
N GLN A 74 10.06 -3.17 -14.88
CA GLN A 74 9.31 -4.22 -14.19
C GLN A 74 8.65 -3.61 -12.95
N ILE A 75 7.65 -4.31 -12.39
CA ILE A 75 7.09 -3.95 -11.10
C ILE A 75 7.95 -4.64 -10.03
N SER A 76 8.46 -3.87 -9.07
CA SER A 76 9.11 -4.45 -7.88
C SER A 76 8.07 -4.98 -6.90
N GLU A 77 7.08 -4.14 -6.54
CA GLU A 77 5.94 -4.46 -5.69
C GLU A 77 4.81 -3.45 -5.89
N LEU A 78 3.60 -3.82 -5.48
CA LEU A 78 2.53 -2.87 -5.22
C LEU A 78 2.66 -2.31 -3.80
N SER A 79 2.07 -1.15 -3.54
CA SER A 79 2.05 -0.58 -2.20
C SER A 79 0.69 -0.01 -1.79
N THR A 80 0.35 -0.20 -0.50
CA THR A 80 -0.89 0.28 0.12
C THR A 80 -0.60 1.02 1.43
N HIS A 81 0.32 1.99 1.38
CA HIS A 81 0.76 2.71 2.59
C HIS A 81 -0.40 3.40 3.31
N LEU A 82 -1.26 4.14 2.59
CA LEU A 82 -2.37 4.86 3.19
C LEU A 82 -3.45 3.91 3.74
N GLU A 83 -3.76 2.86 3.01
CA GLU A 83 -4.73 1.85 3.42
C GLU A 83 -4.23 1.06 4.64
N GLY A 84 -2.97 0.63 4.63
CA GLY A 84 -2.35 -0.04 5.76
C GLY A 84 -2.35 0.82 7.03
N GLN A 85 -2.12 2.12 6.87
CA GLN A 85 -2.20 3.10 7.95
C GLN A 85 -3.59 3.13 8.62
N LEU A 86 -4.66 2.91 7.84
CA LEU A 86 -6.05 2.95 8.32
C LEU A 86 -6.49 1.69 9.05
N VAL A 87 -5.73 0.60 9.03
CA VAL A 87 -6.07 -0.65 9.75
C VAL A 87 -6.06 -0.43 11.26
N ALA A 88 -5.11 0.36 11.75
CA ALA A 88 -4.96 0.62 13.18
C ALA A 88 -4.77 2.12 13.46
N VAL A 89 -5.89 2.83 13.56
CA VAL A 89 -5.94 4.25 13.92
C VAL A 89 -6.48 4.39 15.34
N HIS A 90 -5.76 5.11 16.20
CA HIS A 90 -6.29 5.49 17.51
C HIS A 90 -7.40 6.54 17.33
N PRO A 91 -8.52 6.50 18.10
CA PRO A 91 -9.66 7.40 17.92
C PRO A 91 -9.31 8.90 17.94
N ALA A 92 -8.30 9.31 18.68
CA ALA A 92 -7.83 10.70 18.72
C ALA A 92 -7.28 11.20 17.36
N TYR A 93 -6.91 10.29 16.45
CA TYR A 93 -6.36 10.61 15.13
C TYR A 93 -7.36 10.37 13.99
N ASN A 94 -8.62 10.07 14.29
CA ASN A 94 -9.62 9.80 13.25
C ASN A 94 -9.75 10.94 12.24
N HIS A 95 -9.73 12.20 12.71
CA HIS A 95 -9.87 13.35 11.82
C HIS A 95 -8.64 13.55 10.89
N PRO A 96 -7.39 13.58 11.37
CA PRO A 96 -6.22 13.67 10.50
C PRO A 96 -6.15 12.61 9.41
N PHE A 97 -6.58 11.38 9.70
CA PHE A 97 -6.54 10.26 8.74
C PHE A 97 -7.78 10.14 7.84
N SER A 98 -8.77 11.04 7.97
CA SER A 98 -9.97 11.01 7.11
C SER A 98 -9.63 11.20 5.63
N GLY A 99 -8.58 11.97 5.31
CA GLY A 99 -8.12 12.20 3.95
C GLY A 99 -7.43 11.00 3.25
N PHE A 100 -7.17 9.90 3.97
CA PHE A 100 -6.53 8.70 3.41
C PHE A 100 -7.54 7.74 2.75
N ALA A 101 -8.82 8.03 2.83
CA ALA A 101 -9.88 7.22 2.27
C ALA A 101 -10.80 8.04 1.35
N PRO A 102 -11.54 7.37 0.45
CA PRO A 102 -12.55 8.05 -0.36
C PRO A 102 -13.59 8.79 0.49
N GLN A 103 -14.12 9.90 -0.05
CA GLN A 103 -15.10 10.74 0.62
C GLN A 103 -16.32 9.96 1.14
N SER A 104 -16.70 8.88 0.46
CA SER A 104 -17.84 8.02 0.84
C SER A 104 -17.70 7.36 2.22
N VAL A 105 -16.47 7.14 2.69
CA VAL A 105 -16.18 6.48 3.98
C VAL A 105 -15.27 7.32 4.89
N ALA A 106 -14.77 8.46 4.43
CA ALA A 106 -13.76 9.27 5.12
C ALA A 106 -14.15 9.65 6.56
N ASN A 107 -15.42 9.98 6.79
CA ASN A 107 -15.90 10.46 8.09
C ASN A 107 -16.46 9.35 9.02
N ASP A 108 -16.50 8.11 8.56
CA ASP A 108 -16.89 6.95 9.37
C ASP A 108 -15.65 6.07 9.64
N PRO A 109 -15.08 6.10 10.85
CA PRO A 109 -13.86 5.35 11.16
C PRO A 109 -14.01 3.82 11.00
N ILE A 110 -15.23 3.28 11.19
CA ILE A 110 -15.49 1.85 11.04
C ILE A 110 -15.53 1.50 9.55
N ALA A 111 -16.37 2.20 8.78
CA ALA A 111 -16.47 1.97 7.33
C ALA A 111 -15.13 2.23 6.62
N ARG A 112 -14.38 3.24 7.06
CA ARG A 112 -13.03 3.56 6.54
C ARG A 112 -12.05 2.41 6.76
N LYS A 113 -12.03 1.84 7.97
CA LYS A 113 -11.18 0.67 8.28
C LYS A 113 -11.57 -0.55 7.44
N GLU A 114 -12.87 -0.83 7.33
CA GLU A 114 -13.37 -1.96 6.52
C GLU A 114 -13.04 -1.79 5.04
N TRP A 115 -13.18 -0.58 4.50
CA TRP A 115 -12.76 -0.25 3.15
C TRP A 115 -11.26 -0.51 2.96
N ALA A 116 -10.41 -0.02 3.87
CA ALA A 116 -8.97 -0.21 3.80
C ALA A 116 -8.57 -1.70 3.82
N ILE A 117 -9.18 -2.50 4.71
CA ILE A 117 -9.00 -3.95 4.75
C ILE A 117 -9.42 -4.60 3.41
N GLY A 118 -10.52 -4.14 2.83
CA GLY A 118 -10.97 -4.60 1.52
C GLY A 118 -9.95 -4.33 0.41
N ILE A 119 -9.34 -3.15 0.40
CA ILE A 119 -8.28 -2.80 -0.58
C ILE A 119 -7.03 -3.65 -0.36
N LEU A 120 -6.58 -3.84 0.88
CA LEU A 120 -5.43 -4.69 1.20
C LEU A 120 -5.61 -6.13 0.70
N LYS A 121 -6.80 -6.70 0.88
CA LYS A 121 -7.11 -8.05 0.36
C LYS A 121 -7.09 -8.10 -1.17
N LYS A 122 -7.59 -7.06 -1.84
CA LYS A 122 -7.48 -6.94 -3.30
C LYS A 122 -6.03 -6.77 -3.76
N ALA A 123 -5.22 -6.07 -2.97
CA ALA A 123 -3.79 -5.93 -3.26
C ALA A 123 -3.05 -7.28 -3.22
N ALA A 124 -3.41 -8.19 -2.30
CA ALA A 124 -2.88 -9.55 -2.31
C ALA A 124 -3.22 -10.29 -3.62
N GLN A 125 -4.49 -10.22 -4.06
CA GLN A 125 -4.93 -10.83 -5.33
C GLN A 125 -4.21 -10.24 -6.54
N ALA A 126 -4.11 -8.90 -6.60
CA ALA A 126 -3.46 -8.19 -7.68
C ALA A 126 -1.96 -8.50 -7.74
N SER A 127 -1.27 -8.52 -6.58
CA SER A 127 0.15 -8.87 -6.49
C SER A 127 0.40 -10.28 -7.02
N ALA A 128 -0.40 -11.26 -6.63
CA ALA A 128 -0.30 -12.63 -7.14
C ALA A 128 -0.52 -12.71 -8.68
N ARG A 129 -1.53 -11.98 -9.23
CA ARG A 129 -1.79 -11.94 -10.68
C ARG A 129 -0.66 -11.29 -11.46
N LEU A 130 0.00 -10.30 -10.88
CA LEU A 130 1.19 -9.66 -11.45
C LEU A 130 2.44 -10.55 -11.34
N GLY A 131 2.38 -11.62 -10.54
CA GLY A 131 3.52 -12.52 -10.30
C GLY A 131 4.52 -11.91 -9.31
N LEU A 132 4.06 -11.08 -8.37
CA LEU A 132 4.87 -10.45 -7.34
C LEU A 132 4.90 -11.32 -6.08
N ASP A 133 6.06 -11.41 -5.46
CA ASP A 133 6.29 -12.17 -4.23
C ASP A 133 6.14 -11.32 -2.96
N ALA A 134 6.08 -9.98 -3.09
CA ALA A 134 6.05 -9.05 -1.97
C ALA A 134 5.10 -7.88 -2.23
N HIS A 135 4.61 -7.28 -1.13
CA HIS A 135 3.75 -6.11 -1.11
C HIS A 135 4.16 -5.17 0.03
N ALA A 136 4.36 -3.88 -0.28
CA ALA A 136 4.78 -2.89 0.70
C ALA A 136 3.59 -2.16 1.33
N THR A 137 3.64 -1.91 2.65
CA THR A 137 2.56 -1.20 3.35
C THR A 137 3.04 -0.60 4.68
N PHE A 138 2.22 0.27 5.28
CA PHE A 138 2.29 0.62 6.69
C PHE A 138 1.36 -0.27 7.51
N SER A 139 1.65 -0.42 8.80
CA SER A 139 0.80 -1.21 9.70
C SER A 139 -0.31 -0.40 10.37
N GLY A 140 -0.19 0.92 10.41
CA GLY A 140 -0.88 1.75 11.38
C GLY A 140 -0.31 1.57 12.80
N SER A 141 -0.79 2.35 13.75
CA SER A 141 -0.42 2.22 15.15
C SER A 141 -1.52 2.77 16.08
N LEU A 142 -1.79 2.05 17.14
CA LEU A 142 -2.66 2.50 18.23
C LEU A 142 -1.89 3.23 19.33
N ALA A 143 -0.56 3.16 19.30
CA ALA A 143 0.31 3.66 20.36
C ALA A 143 0.77 5.11 20.16
N TRP A 144 0.49 5.75 19.02
CA TRP A 144 0.94 7.13 18.74
C TRP A 144 0.58 8.17 19.82
N PRO A 145 -0.61 8.12 20.49
CA PRO A 145 -0.93 9.08 21.54
C PRO A 145 -0.04 8.96 22.78
N TYR A 146 0.75 7.89 22.90
CA TYR A 146 1.55 7.59 24.10
C TYR A 146 2.97 8.13 24.05
N LEU A 147 3.23 9.09 23.18
CA LEU A 147 4.57 9.70 23.05
C LEU A 147 4.99 10.55 24.27
N TYR A 148 4.03 11.10 25.02
CA TYR A 148 4.33 11.91 26.20
C TYR A 148 4.51 11.00 27.43
N PRO A 149 5.68 11.03 28.11
CA PRO A 149 6.02 10.05 29.14
C PRO A 149 5.41 10.34 30.53
N TRP A 150 4.59 11.38 30.67
CA TRP A 150 4.00 11.73 31.96
C TRP A 150 2.47 11.79 31.93
N PRO A 151 1.76 11.10 32.85
CA PRO A 151 2.30 10.15 33.84
C PRO A 151 3.02 8.99 33.16
N PRO A 152 3.95 8.28 33.86
CA PRO A 152 4.66 7.15 33.26
C PRO A 152 3.67 6.15 32.68
N HIS A 153 3.89 5.77 31.41
CA HIS A 153 3.04 4.76 30.79
C HIS A 153 3.35 3.38 31.39
N ASN A 154 2.30 2.64 31.66
CA ASN A 154 2.43 1.23 31.94
C ASN A 154 2.89 0.52 30.64
N SER A 155 3.90 -0.37 30.74
CA SER A 155 4.35 -1.18 29.61
C SER A 155 3.22 -1.98 28.94
N GLU A 156 2.21 -2.36 29.71
CA GLU A 156 1.01 -3.04 29.23
C GLU A 156 0.24 -2.26 28.16
N LEU A 157 0.34 -0.90 28.11
CA LEU A 157 -0.28 -0.10 27.05
C LEU A 157 0.27 -0.43 25.66
N PHE A 158 1.58 -0.62 25.57
CA PHE A 158 2.21 -1.00 24.31
C PHE A 158 1.89 -2.46 23.96
N ASP A 159 1.94 -3.36 24.95
CA ASP A 159 1.61 -4.77 24.76
C ASP A 159 0.17 -4.95 24.23
N GLU A 160 -0.81 -4.24 24.83
CA GLU A 160 -2.20 -4.28 24.36
C GLU A 160 -2.37 -3.64 22.98
N SER A 161 -1.63 -2.56 22.68
CA SER A 161 -1.65 -1.95 21.36
C SER A 161 -1.13 -2.90 20.28
N PHE A 162 -0.06 -3.64 20.55
CA PHE A 162 0.48 -4.64 19.62
C PHE A 162 -0.43 -5.88 19.49
N LYS A 163 -1.06 -6.34 20.58
CA LYS A 163 -2.05 -7.43 20.53
C LYS A 163 -3.25 -7.07 19.65
N GLU A 164 -3.79 -5.87 19.83
CA GLU A 164 -4.91 -5.39 19.00
C GLU A 164 -4.48 -5.18 17.53
N LEU A 165 -3.27 -4.65 17.30
CA LEU A 165 -2.70 -4.55 15.95
C LEU A 165 -2.63 -5.91 15.27
N ALA A 166 -2.04 -6.91 15.93
CA ALA A 166 -1.93 -8.27 15.42
C ALA A 166 -3.31 -8.88 15.11
N LYS A 167 -4.29 -8.68 15.98
CA LYS A 167 -5.67 -9.14 15.76
C LYS A 167 -6.29 -8.53 14.51
N ARG A 168 -6.06 -7.24 14.24
CA ARG A 168 -6.58 -6.56 13.04
C ARG A 168 -5.90 -7.04 11.76
N TRP A 169 -4.59 -7.27 11.82
CA TRP A 169 -3.81 -7.69 10.67
C TRP A 169 -3.95 -9.16 10.32
N LEU A 170 -4.21 -10.04 11.28
CA LEU A 170 -4.29 -11.48 11.04
C LEU A 170 -5.20 -11.88 9.87
N PRO A 171 -6.44 -11.35 9.71
CA PRO A 171 -7.29 -11.68 8.57
C PRO A 171 -6.77 -11.15 7.22
N ILE A 172 -5.94 -10.10 7.24
CA ILE A 172 -5.30 -9.54 6.06
C ILE A 172 -4.12 -10.42 5.67
N LEU A 173 -3.25 -10.74 6.64
CA LEU A 173 -2.09 -11.60 6.42
C LEU A 173 -2.49 -13.00 5.91
N ASN A 174 -3.55 -13.59 6.48
CA ASN A 174 -4.09 -14.86 5.97
C ASN A 174 -4.46 -14.78 4.49
N THR A 175 -5.02 -13.65 4.03
CA THR A 175 -5.30 -13.46 2.60
C THR A 175 -4.01 -13.36 1.78
N PHE A 176 -3.01 -12.64 2.25
CA PHE A 176 -1.72 -12.57 1.57
C PHE A 176 -1.04 -13.95 1.50
N ASP A 177 -1.10 -14.73 2.59
CA ASP A 177 -0.58 -16.12 2.64
C ASP A 177 -1.29 -17.03 1.63
N GLU A 178 -2.62 -16.92 1.51
CA GLU A 178 -3.42 -17.66 0.50
C GLU A 178 -2.99 -17.38 -0.93
N TYR A 179 -2.50 -16.18 -1.21
CA TYR A 179 -2.00 -15.76 -2.53
C TYR A 179 -0.50 -15.90 -2.69
N GLY A 180 0.23 -16.34 -1.65
CA GLY A 180 1.67 -16.55 -1.69
C GLY A 180 2.48 -15.25 -1.84
N VAL A 181 2.02 -14.16 -1.24
CA VAL A 181 2.64 -12.84 -1.30
C VAL A 181 3.05 -12.41 0.11
N ASP A 182 4.31 -12.07 0.30
CA ASP A 182 4.83 -11.57 1.57
C ASP A 182 4.41 -10.11 1.81
N VAL A 183 3.98 -9.78 3.04
CA VAL A 183 3.72 -8.40 3.45
C VAL A 183 4.97 -7.79 4.07
N CYS A 184 5.46 -6.72 3.47
CA CYS A 184 6.63 -5.97 3.92
C CYS A 184 6.18 -4.67 4.58
N TYR A 185 6.32 -4.57 5.90
CA TYR A 185 6.06 -3.33 6.60
C TYR A 185 7.24 -2.37 6.47
N GLU A 186 6.94 -1.18 5.97
CA GLU A 186 7.88 -0.08 6.05
C GLU A 186 7.87 0.49 7.47
N ILE A 187 9.04 0.48 8.13
CA ILE A 187 9.21 1.08 9.45
C ILE A 187 9.32 2.59 9.26
N HIS A 188 8.26 3.30 9.62
CA HIS A 188 8.22 4.74 9.54
C HIS A 188 8.60 5.34 10.89
N PRO A 189 9.71 6.10 10.99
CA PRO A 189 10.07 6.79 12.20
C PRO A 189 9.13 7.99 12.39
N SER A 190 8.26 7.91 13.34
CA SER A 190 7.41 9.02 13.77
C SER A 190 7.54 9.27 15.25
#